data_f92a541853c9ed39d8a3332813e237af
#
_entry.id   f92a541853c9ed39d8a3332813e237af
#
_cell.length_a   1.000
_cell.length_b   1.000
_cell.length_c   1.000
_cell.angle_alpha   90.00
_cell.angle_beta   90.00
_cell.angle_gamma   90.00
#
_symmetry.space_group_name_H-M   'P 1'
#
loop_
_entity.id
_entity.type
_entity.pdbx_description
1 polymer ?
#
loop_
_entity_poly.entity_id
_entity_poly.type
_entity_poly.pdbx_seq_one_letter_code
_entity_poly.pdbx_strand_id
1 'polypeptide(L)'
;MKSDIEIAQSVALKPITEVVEKVGITFDDIELYGKYKAKLSFDKIKSIQENKPGKLVLVTAINPTPAGEGKSTMSIGLADALNKIGRKTMLALREPSLGPVMGIKGGAAGGGYAQVLPMEDINLHFTGDMHAITTANNALSAIIDNHLHQGNELGIDQRRIIWKRVVDLNDRALRHVTIGLGSPVNGIPREDGFDITVASEIMAILCLATDINDLKERLANIVVAYRYDRTPVYVRDLKVEGALTLILKDAIKPNLVQTIYGTPAFVHGGPFANIAHGCNSVLATATALRLADYTITEAGFGADLGAEKFLDIKTPNLPTTPDAVVIVATIRALKMHGGVAKTDLGEENVEAVRAGFANLKRHVENVRKFGVPAVVAINEFVADTEAEIAVLKELCAEIDVPVELASVWANGADGGIDLANAVVNAVENGNADYKRLYSDEDSLEEKVTKIVTEIYGGDKVIFGKKAKTQLKQFAQFGWDKLPVCMAKTQYSCLLYTSPSPRDVEES
;
A
#
# COMPACT_ATOMS: atom_id res chain seq x y z
N MET A 1 -1.28 -4.63 -30.98
CA MET A 1 -0.79 -3.73 -29.92
C MET A 1 0.38 -4.41 -29.22
N LYS A 2 1.47 -3.72 -28.87
CA LYS A 2 2.60 -4.33 -28.15
C LYS A 2 2.15 -4.67 -26.72
N SER A 3 2.67 -5.77 -26.17
CA SER A 3 2.48 -6.12 -24.76
C SER A 3 3.30 -5.21 -23.84
N ASP A 4 2.97 -5.17 -22.55
CA ASP A 4 3.70 -4.36 -21.56
C ASP A 4 5.20 -4.69 -21.55
N ILE A 5 5.58 -5.96 -21.67
CA ILE A 5 6.98 -6.38 -21.72
C ILE A 5 7.67 -5.95 -23.02
N GLU A 6 7.00 -6.01 -24.16
CA GLU A 6 7.56 -5.53 -25.43
C GLU A 6 7.78 -4.02 -25.43
N ILE A 7 6.88 -3.27 -24.79
CA ILE A 7 7.03 -1.82 -24.59
C ILE A 7 8.23 -1.57 -23.68
N ALA A 8 8.29 -2.21 -22.50
CA ALA A 8 9.38 -2.05 -21.55
C ALA A 8 10.76 -2.33 -22.18
N GLN A 9 10.88 -3.43 -22.91
CA GLN A 9 12.13 -3.84 -23.56
C GLN A 9 12.51 -2.96 -24.78
N SER A 10 11.55 -2.23 -25.36
CA SER A 10 11.83 -1.30 -26.46
C SER A 10 12.43 0.05 -26.01
N VAL A 11 12.43 0.33 -24.69
CA VAL A 11 12.89 1.61 -24.15
C VAL A 11 14.41 1.60 -23.90
N ALA A 12 15.11 2.61 -24.40
CA ALA A 12 16.51 2.84 -24.06
C ALA A 12 16.59 3.52 -22.68
N LEU A 13 16.86 2.73 -21.63
CA LEU A 13 16.99 3.22 -20.26
C LEU A 13 18.20 4.15 -20.11
N LYS A 14 18.02 5.25 -19.38
CA LYS A 14 19.13 6.09 -18.93
C LYS A 14 19.81 5.47 -17.72
N PRO A 15 21.12 5.64 -17.54
CA PRO A 15 21.77 5.32 -16.27
C PRO A 15 21.05 5.99 -15.10
N ILE A 16 20.91 5.27 -13.99
CA ILE A 16 20.19 5.82 -12.84
C ILE A 16 20.82 7.11 -12.30
N THR A 17 22.14 7.26 -12.44
CA THR A 17 22.88 8.47 -12.08
C THR A 17 22.37 9.71 -12.82
N GLU A 18 22.10 9.61 -14.12
CA GLU A 18 21.55 10.71 -14.91
C GLU A 18 20.09 11.04 -14.56
N VAL A 19 19.33 10.02 -14.18
CA VAL A 19 17.91 10.19 -13.81
C VAL A 19 17.76 10.96 -12.52
N VAL A 20 18.59 10.62 -11.51
CA VAL A 20 18.47 11.20 -10.16
C VAL A 20 19.08 12.60 -10.05
N GLU A 21 19.96 13.01 -10.98
CA GLU A 21 20.48 14.36 -11.06
C GLU A 21 19.36 15.41 -11.22
N LYS A 22 18.26 15.07 -11.90
CA LYS A 22 17.07 15.94 -12.07
C LYS A 22 16.47 16.39 -10.74
N VAL A 23 16.67 15.63 -9.69
CA VAL A 23 16.16 15.90 -8.34
C VAL A 23 17.23 16.26 -7.33
N GLY A 24 18.46 16.56 -7.80
CA GLY A 24 19.55 17.00 -6.95
C GLY A 24 20.21 15.87 -6.15
N ILE A 25 20.13 14.64 -6.64
CA ILE A 25 20.86 13.48 -6.09
C ILE A 25 22.13 13.29 -6.97
N THR A 26 23.27 13.09 -6.32
CA THR A 26 24.56 12.86 -6.98
C THR A 26 24.98 11.39 -6.90
N PHE A 27 26.04 11.04 -7.60
CA PHE A 27 26.63 9.69 -7.55
C PHE A 27 27.01 9.26 -6.12
N ASP A 28 27.53 10.19 -5.32
CA ASP A 28 27.97 9.92 -3.93
C ASP A 28 26.78 9.71 -2.96
N ASP A 29 25.60 10.11 -3.36
CA ASP A 29 24.37 9.98 -2.56
C ASP A 29 23.70 8.60 -2.70
N ILE A 30 24.16 7.75 -3.63
CA ILE A 30 23.50 6.50 -4.00
C ILE A 30 24.41 5.28 -3.96
N GLU A 31 23.83 4.13 -3.67
CA GLU A 31 24.45 2.81 -3.76
C GLU A 31 23.89 2.10 -4.99
N LEU A 32 24.75 1.84 -6.00
CA LEU A 32 24.31 1.24 -7.25
C LEU A 32 23.99 -0.26 -7.12
N TYR A 33 22.84 -0.64 -7.65
CA TYR A 33 22.40 -2.02 -7.85
C TYR A 33 22.35 -2.32 -9.36
N GLY A 34 23.51 -2.23 -10.02
CA GLY A 34 23.64 -2.24 -11.47
C GLY A 34 23.47 -0.84 -12.08
N LYS A 35 23.24 -0.78 -13.41
CA LYS A 35 23.25 0.48 -14.16
C LYS A 35 21.96 1.32 -13.97
N TYR A 36 20.83 0.66 -13.69
CA TYR A 36 19.51 1.26 -13.80
C TYR A 36 18.73 1.31 -12.47
N LYS A 37 19.34 0.81 -11.39
CA LYS A 37 18.77 0.79 -10.03
C LYS A 37 19.79 1.28 -9.02
N ALA A 38 19.31 1.90 -7.96
CA ALA A 38 20.14 2.29 -6.82
C ALA A 38 19.33 2.35 -5.54
N LYS A 39 20.00 2.37 -4.41
CA LYS A 39 19.43 2.77 -3.12
C LYS A 39 19.95 4.15 -2.72
N LEU A 40 19.08 4.94 -2.07
CA LEU A 40 19.48 6.23 -1.55
C LEU A 40 20.23 6.05 -0.21
N SER A 41 21.36 6.76 -0.04
CA SER A 41 22.13 6.70 1.19
C SER A 41 21.43 7.37 2.37
N PHE A 42 21.70 6.91 3.61
CA PHE A 42 21.18 7.55 4.81
C PHE A 42 21.69 8.98 4.98
N ASP A 43 22.93 9.26 4.56
CA ASP A 43 23.51 10.60 4.66
C ASP A 43 22.74 11.59 3.79
N LYS A 44 22.34 11.19 2.58
CA LYS A 44 21.49 12.01 1.74
C LYS A 44 20.12 12.21 2.34
N ILE A 45 19.47 11.15 2.82
CA ILE A 45 18.15 11.24 3.48
C ILE A 45 18.21 12.24 4.64
N LYS A 46 19.24 12.14 5.47
CA LYS A 46 19.45 13.04 6.61
C LYS A 46 19.71 14.48 6.17
N SER A 47 20.51 14.67 5.12
CA SER A 47 20.88 16.02 4.64
C SER A 47 19.69 16.84 4.12
N ILE A 48 18.63 16.16 3.64
CA ILE A 48 17.44 16.82 3.10
C ILE A 48 16.27 16.90 4.07
N GLN A 49 16.43 16.43 5.33
CA GLN A 49 15.31 16.42 6.30
C GLN A 49 14.71 17.80 6.57
N GLU A 50 15.54 18.86 6.51
CA GLU A 50 15.12 20.25 6.73
C GLU A 50 14.55 20.91 5.46
N ASN A 51 14.61 20.26 4.30
CA ASN A 51 14.03 20.81 3.09
C ASN A 51 12.51 20.91 3.23
N LYS A 52 11.95 22.02 2.75
CA LYS A 52 10.51 22.21 2.70
C LYS A 52 9.88 21.10 1.85
N PRO A 53 8.88 20.37 2.33
CA PRO A 53 8.19 19.37 1.53
C PRO A 53 7.41 20.00 0.38
N GLY A 54 7.39 19.30 -0.75
CA GLY A 54 6.52 19.60 -1.89
C GLY A 54 5.08 19.16 -1.66
N LYS A 55 4.30 19.14 -2.71
CA LYS A 55 2.89 18.78 -2.72
C LYS A 55 2.71 17.26 -2.76
N LEU A 56 1.79 16.74 -1.95
CA LEU A 56 1.48 15.33 -1.88
C LEU A 56 0.14 15.02 -2.56
N VAL A 57 0.19 14.14 -3.56
CA VAL A 57 -1.00 13.65 -4.26
C VAL A 57 -1.12 12.14 -4.04
N LEU A 58 -2.22 11.72 -3.45
CA LEU A 58 -2.55 10.31 -3.25
C LEU A 58 -3.41 9.80 -4.39
N VAL A 59 -3.02 8.69 -5.01
CA VAL A 59 -3.85 7.98 -6.00
C VAL A 59 -4.48 6.75 -5.35
N THR A 60 -5.80 6.68 -5.43
CA THR A 60 -6.62 5.57 -4.97
C THR A 60 -7.61 5.18 -6.06
N ALA A 61 -8.58 4.32 -5.78
CA ALA A 61 -9.61 3.93 -6.75
C ALA A 61 -10.95 3.66 -6.08
N ILE A 62 -11.97 3.46 -6.90
CA ILE A 62 -13.23 2.82 -6.49
C ILE A 62 -12.97 1.35 -6.12
N ASN A 63 -13.98 0.65 -5.57
CA ASN A 63 -13.83 -0.78 -5.27
C ASN A 63 -13.45 -1.55 -6.54
N PRO A 64 -12.43 -2.43 -6.46
CA PRO A 64 -11.84 -3.02 -7.66
C PRO A 64 -12.69 -4.14 -8.26
N THR A 65 -12.58 -4.29 -9.59
CA THR A 65 -12.88 -5.52 -10.28
C THR A 65 -11.75 -6.54 -10.07
N PRO A 66 -11.94 -7.83 -10.37
CA PRO A 66 -10.85 -8.81 -10.34
C PRO A 66 -9.66 -8.47 -11.25
N ALA A 67 -9.88 -7.70 -12.30
CA ALA A 67 -8.82 -7.24 -13.21
C ALA A 67 -8.03 -6.03 -12.69
N GLY A 68 -8.50 -5.38 -11.61
CA GLY A 68 -7.93 -4.15 -11.07
C GLY A 68 -8.33 -2.90 -11.87
N GLU A 69 -8.07 -1.72 -11.29
CA GLU A 69 -8.50 -0.43 -11.86
C GLU A 69 -7.35 0.41 -12.44
N GLY A 70 -6.12 -0.12 -12.44
CA GLY A 70 -4.98 0.54 -13.04
C GLY A 70 -4.38 1.70 -12.23
N LYS A 71 -4.47 1.66 -10.91
CA LYS A 71 -3.91 2.73 -10.04
C LYS A 71 -2.43 3.02 -10.30
N SER A 72 -1.59 1.98 -10.33
CA SER A 72 -0.15 2.18 -10.55
C SER A 72 0.14 2.78 -11.93
N THR A 73 -0.54 2.28 -12.97
CA THR A 73 -0.48 2.87 -14.32
C THR A 73 -0.90 4.34 -14.31
N MET A 74 -1.99 4.66 -13.61
CA MET A 74 -2.47 6.04 -13.49
C MET A 74 -1.51 6.92 -12.70
N SER A 75 -0.94 6.41 -11.60
CA SER A 75 0.05 7.15 -10.80
C SER A 75 1.29 7.50 -11.61
N ILE A 76 1.80 6.54 -12.39
CA ILE A 76 2.98 6.71 -13.23
C ILE A 76 2.69 7.69 -14.37
N GLY A 77 1.58 7.50 -15.08
CA GLY A 77 1.19 8.37 -16.18
C GLY A 77 0.93 9.81 -15.72
N LEU A 78 0.30 10.00 -14.57
CA LEU A 78 0.10 11.31 -13.95
C LEU A 78 1.43 11.99 -13.61
N ALA A 79 2.38 11.27 -13.02
CA ALA A 79 3.70 11.83 -12.69
C ALA A 79 4.48 12.25 -13.94
N ASP A 80 4.45 11.43 -14.98
CA ASP A 80 5.08 11.75 -16.27
C ASP A 80 4.39 12.96 -16.93
N ALA A 81 3.06 13.05 -16.86
CA ALA A 81 2.30 14.20 -17.39
C ALA A 81 2.60 15.47 -16.59
N LEU A 82 2.69 15.43 -15.27
CA LEU A 82 3.08 16.56 -14.44
C LEU A 82 4.48 17.08 -14.80
N ASN A 83 5.46 16.19 -14.97
CA ASN A 83 6.78 16.57 -15.44
C ASN A 83 6.72 17.19 -16.83
N LYS A 84 5.89 16.68 -17.73
CA LYS A 84 5.72 17.19 -19.09
C LYS A 84 5.15 18.62 -19.11
N ILE A 85 4.25 18.97 -18.20
CA ILE A 85 3.74 20.34 -18.03
C ILE A 85 4.63 21.23 -17.15
N GLY A 86 5.86 20.79 -16.84
CA GLY A 86 6.86 21.60 -16.15
C GLY A 86 6.79 21.56 -14.61
N ARG A 87 6.07 20.60 -14.02
CA ARG A 87 6.04 20.39 -12.56
C ARG A 87 7.06 19.32 -12.18
N LYS A 88 8.10 19.69 -11.43
CA LYS A 88 9.13 18.75 -10.95
C LYS A 88 8.47 17.69 -10.03
N THR A 89 8.34 16.47 -10.53
CA THR A 89 7.57 15.40 -9.89
C THR A 89 8.40 14.14 -9.67
N MET A 90 8.19 13.50 -8.53
CA MET A 90 8.68 12.15 -8.23
C MET A 90 7.52 11.22 -7.89
N LEU A 91 7.77 9.93 -8.05
CA LEU A 91 6.88 8.84 -7.64
C LEU A 91 7.39 8.19 -6.35
N ALA A 92 6.44 7.72 -5.52
CA ALA A 92 6.71 6.80 -4.43
C ALA A 92 5.69 5.65 -4.50
N LEU A 93 6.13 4.48 -4.91
CA LEU A 93 5.30 3.31 -5.23
C LEU A 93 5.64 2.13 -4.32
N ARG A 94 4.71 1.15 -4.26
CA ARG A 94 4.95 -0.10 -3.55
C ARG A 94 5.82 -1.04 -4.37
N GLU A 95 6.68 -1.77 -3.67
CA GLU A 95 7.42 -2.88 -4.24
C GLU A 95 6.51 -4.10 -4.40
N PRO A 96 6.49 -4.75 -5.58
CA PRO A 96 5.68 -5.95 -5.79
C PRO A 96 6.24 -7.16 -5.06
N SER A 97 5.34 -8.02 -4.58
CA SER A 97 5.65 -9.34 -4.02
C SER A 97 5.64 -10.40 -5.12
N LEU A 98 6.56 -11.35 -5.05
CA LEU A 98 6.71 -12.40 -6.05
C LEU A 98 5.47 -13.30 -6.18
N GLY A 99 4.77 -13.56 -5.07
CA GLY A 99 3.54 -14.34 -5.09
C GLY A 99 2.45 -13.74 -6.00
N PRO A 100 2.02 -12.48 -5.83
CA PRO A 100 1.12 -11.80 -6.76
C PRO A 100 1.63 -11.70 -8.19
N VAL A 101 2.94 -11.45 -8.39
CA VAL A 101 3.55 -11.36 -9.72
C VAL A 101 3.41 -12.67 -10.50
N MET A 102 3.66 -13.80 -9.84
CA MET A 102 3.49 -15.14 -10.43
C MET A 102 2.04 -15.65 -10.37
N GLY A 103 1.12 -14.87 -9.82
CA GLY A 103 -0.30 -15.18 -9.70
C GLY A 103 -1.16 -14.51 -10.77
N ILE A 104 -2.47 -14.42 -10.48
CA ILE A 104 -3.47 -13.85 -11.39
C ILE A 104 -3.26 -12.36 -11.66
N LYS A 105 -2.67 -11.61 -10.72
CA LYS A 105 -2.48 -10.17 -10.85
C LYS A 105 -1.34 -9.79 -11.80
N GLY A 106 -0.36 -10.65 -11.99
CA GLY A 106 0.85 -10.31 -12.74
C GLY A 106 1.70 -9.24 -12.06
N GLY A 107 2.54 -8.53 -12.84
CA GLY A 107 3.46 -7.50 -12.36
C GLY A 107 2.77 -6.23 -11.84
N ALA A 108 3.52 -5.44 -11.06
CA ALA A 108 3.04 -4.20 -10.44
C ALA A 108 3.87 -2.96 -10.85
N ALA A 109 4.54 -3.02 -12.00
CA ALA A 109 5.38 -1.91 -12.52
C ALA A 109 4.60 -0.92 -13.41
N GLY A 110 3.28 -0.91 -13.37
CA GLY A 110 2.42 -0.18 -14.30
C GLY A 110 2.11 -0.99 -15.56
N GLY A 111 1.67 -0.33 -16.63
CA GLY A 111 1.35 -0.98 -17.91
C GLY A 111 1.35 -0.01 -19.08
N GLY A 112 1.42 -0.56 -20.31
CA GLY A 112 1.50 0.23 -21.52
C GLY A 112 2.69 1.20 -21.51
N TYR A 113 2.44 2.44 -21.86
CA TYR A 113 3.44 3.51 -21.84
C TYR A 113 3.58 4.21 -20.47
N ALA A 114 2.87 3.76 -19.44
CA ALA A 114 2.98 4.22 -18.08
C ALA A 114 3.57 3.12 -17.18
N GLN A 115 4.89 2.94 -17.25
CA GLN A 115 5.63 1.91 -16.50
C GLN A 115 6.85 2.48 -15.80
N VAL A 116 7.23 1.87 -14.65
CA VAL A 116 8.54 2.00 -14.00
C VAL A 116 9.47 0.88 -14.48
N LEU A 117 10.73 1.21 -14.70
CA LEU A 117 11.74 0.34 -15.33
C LEU A 117 13.04 0.29 -14.50
N PRO A 118 13.76 -0.83 -14.52
CA PRO A 118 13.55 -2.06 -15.31
C PRO A 118 12.44 -2.93 -14.73
N MET A 119 11.43 -3.26 -15.55
CA MET A 119 10.19 -3.94 -15.09
C MET A 119 10.46 -5.34 -14.55
N GLU A 120 11.28 -6.14 -15.26
CA GLU A 120 11.56 -7.51 -14.86
C GLU A 120 12.28 -7.57 -13.51
N ASP A 121 13.25 -6.70 -13.28
CA ASP A 121 13.98 -6.64 -12.02
C ASP A 121 13.06 -6.27 -10.86
N ILE A 122 12.21 -5.25 -11.06
CA ILE A 122 11.24 -4.76 -10.05
C ILE A 122 10.26 -5.87 -9.67
N ASN A 123 9.77 -6.64 -10.64
CA ASN A 123 8.78 -7.69 -10.42
C ASN A 123 9.37 -8.99 -9.85
N LEU A 124 10.68 -9.18 -9.84
CA LEU A 124 11.34 -10.40 -9.37
C LEU A 124 12.08 -10.16 -8.05
N HIS A 125 13.41 -10.14 -8.10
CA HIS A 125 14.22 -10.04 -6.87
C HIS A 125 14.67 -8.61 -6.54
N PHE A 126 14.47 -7.69 -7.44
CA PHE A 126 14.73 -6.25 -7.37
C PHE A 126 16.10 -5.90 -6.76
N THR A 127 16.12 -5.50 -5.49
CA THR A 127 17.33 -5.19 -4.70
C THR A 127 17.51 -6.09 -3.49
N GLY A 128 16.63 -7.07 -3.31
CA GLY A 128 16.71 -8.06 -2.23
C GLY A 128 15.92 -7.72 -0.96
N ASP A 129 15.08 -6.67 -0.97
CA ASP A 129 14.34 -6.24 0.23
C ASP A 129 13.38 -7.32 0.73
N MET A 130 12.65 -8.00 -0.18
CA MET A 130 11.76 -9.11 0.18
C MET A 130 12.52 -10.28 0.79
N HIS A 131 13.73 -10.58 0.31
CA HIS A 131 14.60 -11.62 0.90
C HIS A 131 15.08 -11.23 2.29
N ALA A 132 15.46 -9.97 2.51
CA ALA A 132 15.90 -9.48 3.82
C ALA A 132 14.74 -9.56 4.83
N ILE A 133 13.53 -9.17 4.45
CA ILE A 133 12.33 -9.24 5.29
C ILE A 133 11.98 -10.69 5.62
N THR A 134 11.98 -11.59 4.61
CA THR A 134 11.78 -13.03 4.80
C THR A 134 12.80 -13.61 5.78
N THR A 135 14.08 -13.25 5.59
CA THR A 135 15.17 -13.72 6.45
C THR A 135 15.00 -13.22 7.89
N ALA A 136 14.71 -11.94 8.10
CA ALA A 136 14.51 -11.36 9.42
C ALA A 136 13.32 -12.01 10.14
N ASN A 137 12.20 -12.19 9.44
CA ASN A 137 11.02 -12.84 10.00
C ASN A 137 11.28 -14.29 10.41
N ASN A 138 11.95 -15.05 9.56
CA ASN A 138 12.23 -16.47 9.82
C ASN A 138 13.35 -16.66 10.83
N ALA A 139 14.32 -15.73 10.91
CA ALA A 139 15.31 -15.70 11.98
C ALA A 139 14.63 -15.52 13.35
N LEU A 140 13.67 -14.61 13.47
CA LEU A 140 12.90 -14.43 14.69
C LEU A 140 12.12 -15.70 15.06
N SER A 141 11.49 -16.38 14.10
CA SER A 141 10.83 -17.67 14.33
C SER A 141 11.78 -18.73 14.88
N ALA A 142 12.99 -18.84 14.28
CA ALA A 142 14.00 -19.79 14.73
C ALA A 142 14.53 -19.46 16.13
N ILE A 143 14.67 -18.18 16.47
CA ILE A 143 15.08 -17.72 17.80
C ILE A 143 14.03 -18.06 18.85
N ILE A 144 12.74 -17.90 18.56
CA ILE A 144 11.64 -18.30 19.46
C ILE A 144 11.71 -19.80 19.72
N ASP A 145 11.84 -20.62 18.67
CA ASP A 145 11.94 -22.10 18.83
C ASP A 145 13.18 -22.50 19.60
N ASN A 146 14.32 -21.84 19.36
CA ASN A 146 15.54 -22.08 20.13
C ASN A 146 15.37 -21.68 21.62
N HIS A 147 14.70 -20.56 21.90
CA HIS A 147 14.42 -20.13 23.28
C HIS A 147 13.59 -21.19 24.04
N LEU A 148 12.56 -21.74 23.37
CA LEU A 148 11.76 -22.83 23.94
C LEU A 148 12.62 -24.08 24.25
N HIS A 149 13.49 -24.44 23.30
CA HIS A 149 14.35 -25.62 23.42
C HIS A 149 15.41 -25.47 24.52
N GLN A 150 15.94 -24.27 24.72
CA GLN A 150 17.00 -23.97 25.70
C GLN A 150 16.48 -23.63 27.11
N GLY A 151 15.27 -24.06 27.45
CA GLY A 151 14.74 -23.95 28.81
C GLY A 151 13.63 -22.93 29.03
N ASN A 152 13.24 -22.16 28.01
CA ASN A 152 12.07 -21.28 28.03
C ASN A 152 12.02 -20.35 29.28
N GLU A 153 13.09 -19.65 29.57
CA GLU A 153 13.20 -18.76 30.75
C GLU A 153 12.10 -17.69 30.80
N LEU A 154 11.61 -17.23 29.63
CA LEU A 154 10.52 -16.26 29.53
C LEU A 154 9.13 -16.86 29.84
N GLY A 155 9.02 -18.17 30.01
CA GLY A 155 7.76 -18.83 30.31
C GLY A 155 6.72 -18.72 29.18
N ILE A 156 7.17 -18.81 27.94
CA ILE A 156 6.29 -18.79 26.75
C ILE A 156 5.37 -19.99 26.76
N ASP A 157 4.06 -19.77 26.65
CA ASP A 157 3.09 -20.85 26.39
C ASP A 157 3.17 -21.22 24.91
N GLN A 158 3.65 -22.43 24.62
CA GLN A 158 3.86 -22.95 23.26
C GLN A 158 2.58 -22.95 22.41
N ARG A 159 1.40 -22.97 23.04
CA ARG A 159 0.08 -22.91 22.38
C ARG A 159 -0.33 -21.47 22.04
N ARG A 160 0.47 -20.47 22.44
CA ARG A 160 0.16 -19.05 22.32
C ARG A 160 1.29 -18.28 21.62
N ILE A 161 2.04 -18.95 20.77
CA ILE A 161 2.98 -18.33 19.84
C ILE A 161 2.14 -17.80 18.68
N ILE A 162 2.18 -16.49 18.45
CA ILE A 162 1.42 -15.84 17.38
C ILE A 162 2.31 -15.51 16.17
N TRP A 163 3.62 -15.60 16.33
CA TRP A 163 4.58 -15.35 15.27
C TRP A 163 4.72 -16.56 14.35
N LYS A 164 4.53 -16.36 13.05
CA LYS A 164 4.65 -17.40 12.02
C LYS A 164 5.86 -17.17 11.14
N ARG A 165 6.26 -18.18 10.42
CA ARG A 165 7.21 -18.09 9.31
C ARG A 165 6.59 -17.42 8.09
N VAL A 166 7.42 -17.01 7.13
CA VAL A 166 6.96 -16.43 5.87
C VAL A 166 7.72 -16.99 4.68
N VAL A 167 7.08 -16.94 3.52
CA VAL A 167 7.67 -17.18 2.20
C VAL A 167 7.03 -16.22 1.21
N ASP A 168 7.83 -15.63 0.29
CA ASP A 168 7.26 -14.64 -0.67
C ASP A 168 6.64 -15.33 -1.90
N LEU A 169 5.78 -16.31 -1.65
CA LEU A 169 5.05 -17.09 -2.64
C LEU A 169 3.62 -17.37 -2.17
N ASN A 170 2.74 -17.65 -3.14
CA ASN A 170 1.41 -18.17 -2.87
C ASN A 170 1.49 -19.68 -2.65
N ASP A 171 1.74 -20.11 -1.40
CA ASP A 171 1.79 -21.54 -1.04
C ASP A 171 0.74 -21.88 0.00
N ARG A 172 -0.39 -22.42 -0.47
CA ARG A 172 -1.51 -22.80 0.40
C ARG A 172 -1.19 -24.01 1.26
N ALA A 173 -0.32 -24.91 0.81
CA ALA A 173 0.01 -26.13 1.51
C ALA A 173 0.82 -25.86 2.80
N LEU A 174 1.52 -24.74 2.87
CA LEU A 174 2.34 -24.34 4.02
C LEU A 174 1.59 -23.54 5.09
N ARG A 175 0.28 -23.29 4.95
CA ARG A 175 -0.49 -22.50 5.94
C ARG A 175 -0.56 -23.12 7.32
N HIS A 176 -0.55 -24.44 7.39
CA HIS A 176 -0.53 -25.23 8.63
C HIS A 176 0.47 -26.35 8.49
N VAL A 177 1.54 -26.32 9.27
CA VAL A 177 2.61 -27.31 9.28
C VAL A 177 2.95 -27.71 10.71
N THR A 178 3.43 -28.94 10.89
CA THR A 178 4.00 -29.37 12.17
C THR A 178 5.51 -29.25 12.07
N ILE A 179 6.13 -28.53 12.99
CA ILE A 179 7.59 -28.36 13.09
C ILE A 179 8.16 -29.07 14.31
N GLY A 180 9.49 -29.17 14.41
CA GLY A 180 10.21 -29.77 15.54
C GLY A 180 10.13 -31.29 15.63
N LEU A 181 9.78 -31.99 14.53
CA LEU A 181 9.69 -33.45 14.46
C LEU A 181 11.06 -34.09 14.26
N GLY A 182 11.12 -35.42 14.52
CA GLY A 182 12.24 -36.31 14.20
C GLY A 182 13.13 -36.66 15.40
N SER A 183 13.49 -35.71 16.24
CA SER A 183 14.39 -35.97 17.39
C SER A 183 14.22 -34.87 18.46
N PRO A 184 14.44 -35.17 19.75
CA PRO A 184 14.44 -34.15 20.79
C PRO A 184 15.41 -32.99 20.57
N VAL A 185 16.48 -33.20 19.80
CA VAL A 185 17.43 -32.12 19.46
C VAL A 185 16.89 -31.14 18.39
N ASN A 186 15.80 -31.50 17.72
CA ASN A 186 15.17 -30.64 16.68
C ASN A 186 14.23 -29.58 17.26
N GLY A 187 14.03 -29.58 18.59
CA GLY A 187 13.16 -28.60 19.25
C GLY A 187 11.86 -29.24 19.75
N ILE A 188 10.89 -28.40 20.03
CA ILE A 188 9.60 -28.82 20.60
C ILE A 188 8.57 -28.90 19.48
N PRO A 189 7.91 -30.05 19.27
CA PRO A 189 6.86 -30.18 18.25
C PRO A 189 5.70 -29.23 18.52
N ARG A 190 5.36 -28.43 17.51
CA ARG A 190 4.22 -27.51 17.54
C ARG A 190 3.67 -27.24 16.15
N GLU A 191 2.48 -26.68 16.10
CA GLU A 191 1.94 -26.12 14.87
C GLU A 191 2.63 -24.79 14.56
N ASP A 192 2.90 -24.55 13.28
CA ASP A 192 3.35 -23.30 12.69
C ASP A 192 2.68 -23.13 11.32
N GLY A 193 3.07 -22.12 10.56
CA GLY A 193 2.62 -21.90 9.20
C GLY A 193 3.48 -20.86 8.52
N PHE A 194 3.31 -20.75 7.21
CA PHE A 194 3.98 -19.75 6.40
C PHE A 194 2.95 -18.78 5.83
N ASP A 195 3.01 -17.53 6.26
CA ASP A 195 2.27 -16.44 5.63
C ASP A 195 3.11 -15.87 4.46
N ILE A 196 2.54 -15.05 3.59
CA ILE A 196 3.32 -14.40 2.54
C ILE A 196 4.14 -13.25 3.14
N THR A 197 5.37 -13.07 2.67
CA THR A 197 6.32 -12.07 3.23
C THR A 197 5.72 -10.66 3.35
N VAL A 198 4.97 -10.21 2.37
CA VAL A 198 4.32 -8.88 2.38
C VAL A 198 3.13 -8.76 3.35
N ALA A 199 2.70 -9.87 3.94
CA ALA A 199 1.73 -9.89 5.03
C ALA A 199 2.39 -9.85 6.41
N SER A 200 3.71 -9.93 6.49
CA SER A 200 4.43 -9.93 7.77
C SER A 200 4.35 -8.58 8.48
N GLU A 201 4.41 -8.62 9.80
CA GLU A 201 4.52 -7.43 10.65
C GLU A 201 5.82 -6.67 10.38
N ILE A 202 6.92 -7.35 10.07
CA ILE A 202 8.20 -6.73 9.70
C ILE A 202 8.06 -5.88 8.44
N MET A 203 7.32 -6.34 7.42
CA MET A 203 7.03 -5.52 6.24
C MET A 203 6.25 -4.25 6.62
N ALA A 204 5.23 -4.35 7.45
CA ALA A 204 4.46 -3.20 7.91
C ALA A 204 5.33 -2.21 8.72
N ILE A 205 6.16 -2.72 9.61
CA ILE A 205 7.10 -1.95 10.42
C ILE A 205 8.12 -1.21 9.55
N LEU A 206 8.76 -1.91 8.61
CA LEU A 206 9.72 -1.29 7.68
C LEU A 206 9.08 -0.13 6.91
N CYS A 207 7.81 -0.28 6.52
CA CYS A 207 7.08 0.76 5.79
C CYS A 207 6.63 1.94 6.66
N LEU A 208 6.55 1.79 7.98
CA LEU A 208 6.20 2.87 8.91
C LEU A 208 7.41 3.52 9.56
N ALA A 209 8.57 2.87 9.50
CA ALA A 209 9.80 3.40 10.09
C ALA A 209 10.27 4.69 9.38
N THR A 210 10.73 5.64 10.17
CA THR A 210 11.24 6.95 9.71
C THR A 210 12.75 6.95 9.54
N ASP A 211 13.46 6.09 10.28
CA ASP A 211 14.90 5.86 10.18
C ASP A 211 15.27 4.49 10.77
N ILE A 212 16.57 4.18 10.82
CA ILE A 212 17.08 2.90 11.32
C ILE A 212 16.89 2.72 12.85
N ASN A 213 16.89 3.80 13.62
CA ASN A 213 16.68 3.75 15.06
C ASN A 213 15.20 3.52 15.39
N ASP A 214 14.30 4.20 14.68
CA ASP A 214 12.85 3.98 14.76
C ASP A 214 12.50 2.55 14.30
N LEU A 215 13.15 2.03 13.24
CA LEU A 215 13.02 0.64 12.83
C LEU A 215 13.36 -0.31 13.98
N LYS A 216 14.52 -0.11 14.64
CA LYS A 216 14.96 -0.94 15.77
C LYS A 216 13.96 -0.91 16.93
N GLU A 217 13.47 0.28 17.29
CA GLU A 217 12.50 0.43 18.39
C GLU A 217 11.15 -0.26 18.04
N ARG A 218 10.67 -0.12 16.82
CA ARG A 218 9.45 -0.80 16.36
C ARG A 218 9.61 -2.31 16.36
N LEU A 219 10.75 -2.84 15.90
CA LEU A 219 11.07 -4.27 15.96
C LEU A 219 11.09 -4.78 17.38
N ALA A 220 11.65 -4.02 18.32
CA ALA A 220 11.68 -4.36 19.75
C ALA A 220 10.28 -4.50 20.36
N ASN A 221 9.29 -3.79 19.82
CA ASN A 221 7.90 -3.77 20.29
C ASN A 221 7.02 -4.90 19.70
N ILE A 222 7.50 -5.68 18.75
CA ILE A 222 6.76 -6.82 18.20
C ILE A 222 6.38 -7.79 19.32
N VAL A 223 5.11 -8.18 19.36
CA VAL A 223 4.60 -9.24 20.23
C VAL A 223 4.72 -10.58 19.51
N VAL A 224 5.48 -11.51 20.05
CA VAL A 224 5.75 -12.80 19.41
C VAL A 224 4.93 -13.96 19.99
N ALA A 225 4.57 -13.85 21.27
CA ALA A 225 3.87 -14.91 22.01
C ALA A 225 3.24 -14.34 23.28
N TYR A 226 2.54 -15.21 24.02
CA TYR A 226 2.09 -14.93 25.38
C TYR A 226 2.68 -15.94 26.35
N ARG A 227 2.95 -15.48 27.59
CA ARG A 227 3.37 -16.34 28.71
C ARG A 227 2.20 -17.18 29.23
N TYR A 228 2.48 -18.13 30.12
CA TYR A 228 1.45 -18.92 30.78
C TYR A 228 0.47 -18.06 31.60
N ASP A 229 0.90 -16.93 32.13
CA ASP A 229 0.07 -15.94 32.82
C ASP A 229 -0.71 -15.00 31.86
N ARG A 230 -0.55 -15.19 30.54
CA ARG A 230 -1.16 -14.43 29.44
C ARG A 230 -0.60 -13.02 29.21
N THR A 231 0.51 -12.66 29.83
CA THR A 231 1.22 -11.42 29.51
C THR A 231 1.97 -11.57 28.17
N PRO A 232 2.09 -10.49 27.37
CA PRO A 232 2.78 -10.55 26.08
C PRO A 232 4.29 -10.75 26.25
N VAL A 233 4.89 -11.43 25.28
CA VAL A 233 6.34 -11.52 25.09
C VAL A 233 6.72 -10.73 23.88
N TYR A 234 7.63 -9.78 24.04
CA TYR A 234 8.11 -8.91 23.00
C TYR A 234 9.47 -9.37 22.47
N VAL A 235 9.83 -8.89 21.26
CA VAL A 235 11.17 -9.11 20.69
C VAL A 235 12.28 -8.59 21.63
N ARG A 236 12.04 -7.47 22.32
CA ARG A 236 12.99 -6.93 23.33
C ARG A 236 13.26 -7.90 24.48
N ASP A 237 12.30 -8.72 24.85
CA ASP A 237 12.49 -9.74 25.90
C ASP A 237 13.48 -10.83 25.45
N LEU A 238 13.50 -11.11 24.14
CA LEU A 238 14.48 -12.02 23.50
C LEU A 238 15.82 -11.34 23.22
N LYS A 239 15.92 -10.00 23.30
CA LYS A 239 17.12 -9.18 23.07
C LYS A 239 17.73 -9.35 21.68
N VAL A 240 16.90 -9.43 20.64
CA VAL A 240 17.33 -9.71 19.26
C VAL A 240 16.97 -8.62 18.26
N GLU A 241 16.38 -7.50 18.68
CA GLU A 241 16.02 -6.38 17.84
C GLU A 241 17.21 -5.82 17.05
N GLY A 242 18.40 -5.81 17.65
CA GLY A 242 19.63 -5.38 16.98
C GLY A 242 20.02 -6.30 15.81
N ALA A 243 19.89 -7.63 15.98
CA ALA A 243 20.17 -8.59 14.91
C ALA A 243 19.18 -8.46 13.77
N LEU A 244 17.89 -8.28 14.07
CA LEU A 244 16.85 -8.06 13.04
C LEU A 244 17.10 -6.76 12.28
N THR A 245 17.46 -5.67 12.98
CA THR A 245 17.80 -4.38 12.38
C THR A 245 19.00 -4.51 11.44
N LEU A 246 20.03 -5.28 11.84
CA LEU A 246 21.20 -5.52 11.00
C LEU A 246 20.85 -6.27 9.69
N ILE A 247 19.98 -7.28 9.76
CA ILE A 247 19.49 -7.98 8.57
C ILE A 247 18.76 -7.01 7.62
N LEU A 248 18.03 -6.03 8.15
CA LEU A 248 17.20 -5.08 7.42
C LEU A 248 17.92 -3.78 7.04
N LYS A 249 19.21 -3.61 7.37
CA LYS A 249 19.94 -2.32 7.26
C LYS A 249 19.95 -1.73 5.83
N ASP A 250 19.96 -2.58 4.81
CA ASP A 250 19.92 -2.14 3.42
C ASP A 250 18.48 -2.12 2.87
N ALA A 251 17.62 -3.01 3.36
CA ALA A 251 16.21 -3.07 2.96
C ALA A 251 15.42 -1.82 3.37
N ILE A 252 15.81 -1.10 4.42
CA ILE A 252 15.13 0.14 4.83
C ILE A 252 15.43 1.34 3.90
N LYS A 253 16.52 1.29 3.12
CA LYS A 253 16.88 2.36 2.18
C LYS A 253 15.96 2.30 0.95
N PRO A 254 15.32 3.43 0.54
CA PRO A 254 14.44 3.44 -0.62
C PRO A 254 15.16 3.10 -1.93
N ASN A 255 14.50 2.33 -2.78
CA ASN A 255 15.00 1.95 -4.10
C ASN A 255 14.66 3.00 -5.14
N LEU A 256 15.65 3.45 -5.90
CA LEU A 256 15.55 4.40 -7.00
C LEU A 256 15.51 3.67 -8.35
N VAL A 257 14.53 4.05 -9.16
CA VAL A 257 14.30 3.60 -10.55
C VAL A 257 13.77 4.77 -11.37
N GLN A 258 13.34 4.51 -12.61
CA GLN A 258 12.83 5.50 -13.53
C GLN A 258 11.54 5.04 -14.21
N THR A 259 10.71 5.99 -14.66
CA THR A 259 9.63 5.69 -15.60
C THR A 259 10.17 5.59 -17.03
N ILE A 260 9.33 5.17 -17.98
CA ILE A 260 9.63 5.21 -19.42
C ILE A 260 10.13 6.60 -19.87
N TYR A 261 9.57 7.66 -19.32
CA TYR A 261 9.93 9.07 -19.64
C TYR A 261 11.11 9.60 -18.81
N GLY A 262 11.67 8.76 -17.92
CA GLY A 262 12.82 9.12 -17.08
C GLY A 262 12.42 10.03 -15.90
N THR A 263 11.20 9.92 -15.41
CA THR A 263 10.81 10.46 -14.12
C THR A 263 11.42 9.61 -13.01
N PRO A 264 12.12 10.21 -12.03
CA PRO A 264 12.64 9.46 -10.89
C PRO A 264 11.52 8.87 -10.04
N ALA A 265 11.68 7.64 -9.61
CA ALA A 265 10.71 6.94 -8.79
C ALA A 265 11.38 6.18 -7.64
N PHE A 266 10.79 6.26 -6.46
CA PHE A 266 11.04 5.30 -5.39
C PHE A 266 10.05 4.13 -5.51
N VAL A 267 10.57 2.91 -5.43
CA VAL A 267 9.78 1.69 -5.29
C VAL A 267 10.26 1.00 -4.02
N HIS A 268 9.48 1.05 -2.94
CA HIS A 268 9.97 0.61 -1.64
C HIS A 268 8.86 0.16 -0.69
N GLY A 269 8.95 -1.09 -0.23
CA GLY A 269 7.99 -1.72 0.64
C GLY A 269 6.64 -1.99 -0.03
N GLY A 270 5.96 -3.05 0.37
CA GLY A 270 4.73 -3.50 -0.30
C GLY A 270 3.73 -4.22 0.61
N PRO A 271 3.35 -3.66 1.78
CA PRO A 271 2.39 -4.31 2.66
C PRO A 271 1.02 -4.42 2.00
N PHE A 272 0.32 -5.53 2.22
CA PHE A 272 -1.03 -5.72 1.69
C PHE A 272 -2.04 -4.79 2.38
N ALA A 273 -2.93 -4.16 1.59
CA ALA A 273 -3.92 -3.23 2.11
C ALA A 273 -5.11 -3.91 2.82
N ASN A 274 -5.37 -5.18 2.56
CA ASN A 274 -6.47 -5.91 3.20
C ASN A 274 -6.14 -6.40 4.62
N ILE A 275 -4.86 -6.43 5.01
CA ILE A 275 -4.41 -6.89 6.34
C ILE A 275 -3.40 -5.96 7.00
N ALA A 276 -2.79 -5.04 6.25
CA ALA A 276 -1.87 -4.02 6.72
C ALA A 276 -2.28 -2.65 6.15
N HIS A 277 -1.42 -1.63 6.25
CA HIS A 277 -1.77 -0.28 5.80
C HIS A 277 -1.71 -0.07 4.27
N GLY A 278 -1.14 -1.00 3.51
CA GLY A 278 -1.27 -1.05 2.04
C GLY A 278 -0.63 0.09 1.26
N CYS A 279 0.41 0.71 1.82
CA CYS A 279 1.12 1.85 1.23
C CYS A 279 2.62 1.58 1.20
N ASN A 280 3.35 2.23 0.29
CA ASN A 280 4.81 2.21 0.31
C ASN A 280 5.36 2.85 1.60
N SER A 281 6.68 2.82 1.79
CA SER A 281 7.29 3.28 3.03
C SER A 281 7.08 4.78 3.27
N VAL A 282 6.97 5.17 4.53
CA VAL A 282 7.04 6.56 5.00
C VAL A 282 8.31 7.21 4.51
N LEU A 283 9.45 6.49 4.65
CA LEU A 283 10.76 7.00 4.26
C LEU A 283 10.84 7.37 2.78
N ALA A 284 10.34 6.51 1.87
CA ALA A 284 10.30 6.79 0.44
C ALA A 284 9.43 8.02 0.11
N THR A 285 8.22 8.08 0.66
CA THR A 285 7.30 9.20 0.42
C THR A 285 7.83 10.52 1.00
N ALA A 286 8.34 10.51 2.24
CA ALA A 286 8.90 11.69 2.89
C ALA A 286 10.16 12.21 2.17
N THR A 287 10.98 11.30 1.63
CA THR A 287 12.17 11.66 0.86
C THR A 287 11.78 12.25 -0.49
N ALA A 288 10.83 11.65 -1.22
CA ALA A 288 10.34 12.19 -2.50
C ALA A 288 9.76 13.60 -2.33
N LEU A 289 8.99 13.83 -1.26
CA LEU A 289 8.44 15.14 -0.91
C LEU A 289 9.50 16.24 -0.74
N ARG A 290 10.70 15.87 -0.26
CA ARG A 290 11.79 16.83 -0.06
C ARG A 290 12.69 17.05 -1.29
N LEU A 291 12.51 16.22 -2.31
CA LEU A 291 13.30 16.25 -3.54
C LEU A 291 12.56 16.84 -4.74
N ALA A 292 11.23 16.90 -4.70
CA ALA A 292 10.39 17.33 -5.81
C ALA A 292 9.30 18.29 -5.36
N ASP A 293 8.74 19.06 -6.32
CA ASP A 293 7.64 19.98 -6.05
C ASP A 293 6.31 19.23 -5.88
N TYR A 294 6.18 18.06 -6.57
CA TYR A 294 5.05 17.16 -6.48
C TYR A 294 5.52 15.73 -6.21
N THR A 295 4.87 15.06 -5.30
CA THR A 295 5.06 13.63 -5.05
C THR A 295 3.76 12.89 -5.28
N ILE A 296 3.77 11.94 -6.21
CA ILE A 296 2.63 11.07 -6.49
C ILE A 296 2.86 9.73 -5.80
N THR A 297 1.91 9.32 -5.00
CA THR A 297 1.94 8.03 -4.29
C THR A 297 0.60 7.31 -4.42
N GLU A 298 0.56 6.03 -4.08
CA GLU A 298 -0.66 5.24 -4.17
C GLU A 298 -1.00 4.50 -2.87
N ALA A 299 -2.28 4.16 -2.71
CA ALA A 299 -2.78 3.25 -1.68
C ALA A 299 -3.47 2.04 -2.30
N GLY A 300 -3.34 0.88 -1.67
CA GLY A 300 -3.87 -0.38 -2.20
C GLY A 300 -5.39 -0.44 -2.23
N PHE A 301 -5.94 -1.10 -3.24
CA PHE A 301 -7.38 -1.34 -3.43
C PHE A 301 -8.21 -0.06 -3.50
N GLY A 302 -9.41 -0.04 -2.91
CA GLY A 302 -10.32 1.08 -2.94
C GLY A 302 -10.03 2.16 -1.88
N ALA A 303 -10.69 3.31 -2.02
CA ALA A 303 -10.53 4.42 -1.09
C ALA A 303 -11.06 4.10 0.32
N ASP A 304 -11.98 3.18 0.42
CA ASP A 304 -12.52 2.66 1.69
C ASP A 304 -11.55 1.73 2.44
N LEU A 305 -10.45 1.32 1.82
CA LEU A 305 -9.49 0.38 2.38
C LEU A 305 -8.08 0.98 2.46
N GLY A 306 -7.40 1.16 1.33
CA GLY A 306 -6.03 1.65 1.31
C GLY A 306 -5.92 3.14 1.59
N ALA A 307 -6.81 3.99 1.04
CA ALA A 307 -6.74 5.42 1.28
C ALA A 307 -7.12 5.78 2.72
N GLU A 308 -8.11 5.13 3.33
CA GLU A 308 -8.41 5.30 4.75
C GLU A 308 -7.15 5.05 5.59
N LYS A 309 -6.47 3.92 5.38
CA LYS A 309 -5.24 3.57 6.12
C LYS A 309 -4.07 4.50 5.81
N PHE A 310 -3.97 4.98 4.58
CA PHE A 310 -2.99 6.00 4.24
C PHE A 310 -3.22 7.27 5.06
N LEU A 311 -4.48 7.72 5.10
CA LEU A 311 -4.86 8.94 5.78
C LEU A 311 -4.76 8.80 7.32
N ASP A 312 -5.29 7.74 7.90
CA ASP A 312 -5.31 7.59 9.37
C ASP A 312 -4.02 7.02 9.98
N ILE A 313 -3.23 6.22 9.23
CA ILE A 313 -2.05 5.51 9.77
C ILE A 313 -0.75 6.10 9.23
N LYS A 314 -0.63 6.28 7.90
CA LYS A 314 0.63 6.72 7.29
C LYS A 314 0.84 8.23 7.37
N THR A 315 -0.18 9.01 7.04
CA THR A 315 -0.09 10.49 6.97
C THR A 315 0.45 11.13 8.25
N PRO A 316 0.09 10.67 9.48
CA PRO A 316 0.66 11.24 10.70
C PRO A 316 2.18 11.12 10.84
N ASN A 317 2.82 10.24 10.07
CA ASN A 317 4.28 10.05 10.05
C ASN A 317 4.97 10.77 8.87
N LEU A 318 4.22 11.50 8.05
CA LEU A 318 4.76 12.25 6.91
C LEU A 318 5.06 13.71 7.27
N PRO A 319 5.97 14.39 6.54
CA PRO A 319 6.32 15.79 6.80
C PRO A 319 5.22 16.78 6.37
N THR A 320 4.24 16.33 5.60
CA THR A 320 3.07 17.10 5.15
C THR A 320 1.88 16.19 4.95
N THR A 321 0.70 16.79 4.85
CA THR A 321 -0.56 16.10 4.58
C THR A 321 -0.87 16.10 3.09
N PRO A 322 -1.76 15.22 2.59
CA PRO A 322 -2.17 15.22 1.20
C PRO A 322 -2.82 16.55 0.77
N ASP A 323 -2.39 17.08 -0.36
CA ASP A 323 -2.96 18.28 -0.98
C ASP A 323 -4.13 17.95 -1.93
N ALA A 324 -4.13 16.75 -2.51
CA ALA A 324 -5.23 16.22 -3.33
C ALA A 324 -5.24 14.70 -3.34
N VAL A 325 -6.41 14.12 -3.62
CA VAL A 325 -6.59 12.68 -3.85
C VAL A 325 -7.18 12.45 -5.23
N VAL A 326 -6.51 11.61 -6.04
CA VAL A 326 -7.04 11.14 -7.33
C VAL A 326 -7.75 9.81 -7.11
N ILE A 327 -9.02 9.73 -7.50
CA ILE A 327 -9.83 8.52 -7.43
C ILE A 327 -9.96 7.94 -8.83
N VAL A 328 -9.28 6.84 -9.09
CA VAL A 328 -9.37 6.13 -10.36
C VAL A 328 -10.69 5.38 -10.45
N ALA A 329 -11.44 5.63 -11.49
CA ALA A 329 -12.67 4.93 -11.84
C ALA A 329 -12.54 4.30 -13.23
N THR A 330 -13.19 3.17 -13.43
CA THR A 330 -13.31 2.53 -14.75
C THR A 330 -14.78 2.31 -15.07
N ILE A 331 -15.16 2.48 -16.32
CA ILE A 331 -16.53 2.24 -16.78
C ILE A 331 -16.96 0.79 -16.44
N ARG A 332 -16.08 -0.18 -16.66
CA ARG A 332 -16.35 -1.58 -16.34
C ARG A 332 -16.61 -1.84 -14.85
N ALA A 333 -15.89 -1.16 -13.95
CA ALA A 333 -16.13 -1.32 -12.51
C ALA A 333 -17.47 -0.71 -12.12
N LEU A 334 -17.83 0.44 -12.68
CA LEU A 334 -19.14 1.05 -12.44
C LEU A 334 -20.26 0.17 -12.98
N LYS A 335 -20.13 -0.41 -14.19
CA LYS A 335 -21.11 -1.38 -14.71
C LYS A 335 -21.26 -2.59 -13.79
N MET A 336 -20.14 -3.15 -13.31
CA MET A 336 -20.17 -4.27 -12.36
C MET A 336 -20.88 -3.90 -11.05
N HIS A 337 -20.60 -2.74 -10.49
CA HIS A 337 -21.30 -2.22 -9.30
C HIS A 337 -22.77 -1.89 -9.59
N GLY A 338 -23.13 -1.60 -10.83
CA GLY A 338 -24.49 -1.44 -11.32
C GLY A 338 -25.21 -2.74 -11.63
N GLY A 339 -24.59 -3.91 -11.34
CA GLY A 339 -25.23 -5.22 -11.45
C GLY A 339 -24.95 -5.99 -12.76
N VAL A 340 -24.07 -5.50 -13.64
CA VAL A 340 -23.68 -6.20 -14.87
C VAL A 340 -22.74 -7.37 -14.55
N ALA A 341 -23.01 -8.54 -15.13
CA ALA A 341 -22.15 -9.71 -14.97
C ALA A 341 -20.76 -9.49 -15.60
N LYS A 342 -19.74 -10.15 -15.04
CA LYS A 342 -18.34 -9.99 -15.49
C LYS A 342 -18.13 -10.31 -16.98
N THR A 343 -18.91 -11.22 -17.53
CA THR A 343 -18.88 -11.64 -18.94
C THR A 343 -19.36 -10.55 -19.90
N ASP A 344 -20.21 -9.63 -19.42
CA ASP A 344 -20.97 -8.70 -20.23
C ASP A 344 -20.47 -7.25 -20.09
N LEU A 345 -19.38 -7.04 -19.34
CA LEU A 345 -18.79 -5.71 -19.08
C LEU A 345 -18.25 -5.01 -20.33
N GLY A 346 -18.07 -5.73 -21.45
CA GLY A 346 -17.65 -5.17 -22.74
C GLY A 346 -18.78 -4.52 -23.53
N GLU A 347 -20.05 -4.73 -23.17
CA GLU A 347 -21.21 -4.17 -23.86
C GLU A 347 -21.59 -2.80 -23.26
N GLU A 348 -22.06 -1.87 -24.10
CA GLU A 348 -22.52 -0.57 -23.63
C GLU A 348 -23.72 -0.73 -22.67
N ASN A 349 -23.64 -0.09 -21.51
CA ASN A 349 -24.73 -0.06 -20.55
C ASN A 349 -24.69 1.21 -19.67
N VAL A 350 -25.26 2.28 -20.19
CA VAL A 350 -25.36 3.60 -19.55
C VAL A 350 -26.13 3.53 -18.22
N GLU A 351 -27.22 2.76 -18.16
CA GLU A 351 -28.02 2.63 -16.94
C GLU A 351 -27.24 1.94 -15.82
N ALA A 352 -26.44 0.95 -16.14
CA ALA A 352 -25.57 0.32 -15.16
C ALA A 352 -24.48 1.26 -14.65
N VAL A 353 -23.93 2.12 -15.51
CA VAL A 353 -22.99 3.18 -15.08
C VAL A 353 -23.66 4.12 -14.09
N ARG A 354 -24.90 4.58 -14.36
CA ARG A 354 -25.68 5.42 -13.42
C ARG A 354 -25.92 4.71 -12.09
N ALA A 355 -26.35 3.46 -12.11
CA ALA A 355 -26.58 2.68 -10.89
C ALA A 355 -25.29 2.47 -10.08
N GLY A 356 -24.19 2.13 -10.75
CA GLY A 356 -22.88 1.92 -10.10
C GLY A 356 -22.20 3.18 -9.61
N PHE A 357 -22.63 4.36 -10.06
CA PHE A 357 -22.07 5.65 -9.63
C PHE A 357 -22.16 5.87 -8.11
N ALA A 358 -23.13 5.26 -7.44
CA ALA A 358 -23.25 5.30 -5.99
C ALA A 358 -21.95 4.89 -5.28
N ASN A 359 -21.20 3.94 -5.86
CA ASN A 359 -19.89 3.51 -5.34
C ASN A 359 -18.85 4.63 -5.44
N LEU A 360 -18.69 5.24 -6.61
CA LEU A 360 -17.76 6.36 -6.82
C LEU A 360 -18.12 7.56 -5.93
N LYS A 361 -19.41 7.93 -5.90
CA LYS A 361 -19.92 9.02 -5.05
C LYS A 361 -19.51 8.83 -3.59
N ARG A 362 -19.68 7.62 -3.06
CA ARG A 362 -19.29 7.32 -1.68
C ARG A 362 -17.78 7.47 -1.47
N HIS A 363 -16.95 7.07 -2.40
CA HIS A 363 -15.50 7.25 -2.30
C HIS A 363 -15.09 8.73 -2.34
N VAL A 364 -15.73 9.55 -3.17
CA VAL A 364 -15.54 11.00 -3.18
C VAL A 364 -15.94 11.60 -1.81
N GLU A 365 -17.10 11.22 -1.28
CA GLU A 365 -17.57 11.67 0.04
C GLU A 365 -16.59 11.24 1.15
N ASN A 366 -16.06 10.01 1.10
CA ASN A 366 -15.08 9.52 2.06
C ASN A 366 -13.81 10.37 2.06
N VAL A 367 -13.27 10.70 0.89
CA VAL A 367 -12.09 11.57 0.78
C VAL A 367 -12.38 12.96 1.33
N ARG A 368 -13.54 13.52 1.02
CA ARG A 368 -13.96 14.85 1.52
C ARG A 368 -14.10 14.91 3.04
N LYS A 369 -14.44 13.79 3.71
CA LYS A 369 -14.49 13.72 5.17
C LYS A 369 -13.12 13.93 5.83
N PHE A 370 -12.05 13.57 5.14
CA PHE A 370 -10.69 13.90 5.57
C PHE A 370 -10.26 15.33 5.23
N GLY A 371 -11.13 16.14 4.63
CA GLY A 371 -10.83 17.53 4.27
C GLY A 371 -9.87 17.68 3.10
N VAL A 372 -9.75 16.67 2.23
CA VAL A 372 -8.83 16.68 1.09
C VAL A 372 -9.62 16.81 -0.22
N PRO A 373 -9.22 17.70 -1.15
CA PRO A 373 -9.82 17.80 -2.48
C PRO A 373 -9.69 16.49 -3.26
N ALA A 374 -10.77 16.08 -3.94
CA ALA A 374 -10.81 14.90 -4.78
C ALA A 374 -10.85 15.27 -6.26
N VAL A 375 -10.15 14.50 -7.11
CA VAL A 375 -10.22 14.54 -8.56
C VAL A 375 -10.51 13.13 -9.06
N VAL A 376 -11.46 12.93 -9.95
CA VAL A 376 -11.77 11.64 -10.54
C VAL A 376 -10.97 11.47 -11.83
N ALA A 377 -10.27 10.36 -11.96
CA ALA A 377 -9.59 9.94 -13.18
C ALA A 377 -10.35 8.76 -13.81
N ILE A 378 -10.92 8.94 -14.98
CA ILE A 378 -11.49 7.85 -15.77
C ILE A 378 -10.34 7.16 -16.49
N ASN A 379 -10.00 5.93 -16.07
CA ASN A 379 -9.01 5.12 -16.76
C ASN A 379 -9.66 4.46 -17.98
N GLU A 380 -9.32 4.98 -19.16
CA GLU A 380 -9.92 4.60 -20.43
C GLU A 380 -9.54 3.17 -20.87
N PHE A 381 -10.52 2.39 -21.27
CA PHE A 381 -10.36 1.09 -21.92
C PHE A 381 -11.01 1.09 -23.30
N VAL A 382 -10.48 0.25 -24.19
CA VAL A 382 -10.92 0.14 -25.60
C VAL A 382 -12.42 -0.15 -25.74
N ALA A 383 -13.04 -0.79 -24.76
CA ALA A 383 -14.47 -1.12 -24.78
C ALA A 383 -15.38 -0.01 -24.23
N ASP A 384 -14.80 1.07 -23.68
CA ASP A 384 -15.58 2.18 -23.11
C ASP A 384 -16.19 3.00 -24.24
N THR A 385 -17.47 3.35 -24.12
CA THR A 385 -18.17 4.15 -25.13
C THR A 385 -18.25 5.61 -24.75
N GLU A 386 -18.37 6.50 -25.75
CA GLU A 386 -18.52 7.95 -25.52
C GLU A 386 -19.76 8.26 -24.67
N ALA A 387 -20.85 7.50 -24.84
CA ALA A 387 -22.08 7.66 -24.07
C ALA A 387 -21.89 7.33 -22.58
N GLU A 388 -21.18 6.25 -22.28
CA GLU A 388 -20.85 5.86 -20.89
C GLU A 388 -19.93 6.88 -20.21
N ILE A 389 -18.91 7.36 -20.94
CA ILE A 389 -17.99 8.39 -20.45
C ILE A 389 -18.72 9.71 -20.20
N ALA A 390 -19.59 10.13 -21.12
CA ALA A 390 -20.37 11.36 -21.01
C ALA A 390 -21.29 11.34 -19.77
N VAL A 391 -21.98 10.23 -19.56
CA VAL A 391 -22.84 10.05 -18.38
C VAL A 391 -22.03 10.11 -17.06
N LEU A 392 -20.84 9.49 -17.02
CA LEU A 392 -20.01 9.55 -15.84
C LEU A 392 -19.55 10.99 -15.56
N LYS A 393 -19.18 11.77 -16.58
CA LYS A 393 -18.82 13.19 -16.44
C LYS A 393 -20.01 14.03 -15.94
N GLU A 394 -21.21 13.80 -16.47
CA GLU A 394 -22.45 14.43 -15.99
C GLU A 394 -22.68 14.18 -14.48
N LEU A 395 -22.62 12.91 -14.06
CA LEU A 395 -22.82 12.51 -12.68
C LEU A 395 -21.73 13.07 -11.72
N CYS A 396 -20.49 13.17 -12.17
CA CYS A 396 -19.44 13.84 -11.41
C CYS A 396 -19.70 15.33 -11.23
N ALA A 397 -20.22 16.00 -12.27
CA ALA A 397 -20.59 17.40 -12.18
C ALA A 397 -21.74 17.65 -11.18
N GLU A 398 -22.71 16.72 -11.08
CA GLU A 398 -23.82 16.82 -10.10
C GLU A 398 -23.34 16.84 -8.64
N ILE A 399 -22.19 16.22 -8.35
CA ILE A 399 -21.58 16.19 -7.00
C ILE A 399 -20.39 17.15 -6.86
N ASP A 400 -20.20 18.05 -7.83
CA ASP A 400 -19.13 19.05 -7.86
C ASP A 400 -17.73 18.44 -7.64
N VAL A 401 -17.39 17.39 -8.40
CA VAL A 401 -16.06 16.77 -8.41
C VAL A 401 -15.44 16.89 -9.79
N PRO A 402 -14.20 17.42 -9.92
CA PRO A 402 -13.48 17.43 -11.19
C PRO A 402 -13.26 16.00 -11.71
N VAL A 403 -13.45 15.81 -13.01
CA VAL A 403 -13.28 14.50 -13.66
C VAL A 403 -12.62 14.65 -15.02
N GLU A 404 -11.56 13.84 -15.23
CA GLU A 404 -10.84 13.82 -16.51
C GLU A 404 -10.69 12.40 -17.03
N LEU A 405 -10.78 12.27 -18.36
CA LEU A 405 -10.45 11.05 -19.07
C LEU A 405 -8.94 10.91 -19.19
N ALA A 406 -8.39 9.78 -18.84
CA ALA A 406 -6.96 9.53 -18.92
C ALA A 406 -6.65 8.24 -19.68
N SER A 407 -5.89 8.38 -20.77
CA SER A 407 -5.45 7.28 -21.66
C SER A 407 -3.98 6.98 -21.50
N VAL A 408 -3.47 7.05 -20.26
CA VAL A 408 -2.02 6.94 -19.97
C VAL A 408 -1.42 5.58 -20.35
N TRP A 409 -2.23 4.50 -20.36
CA TRP A 409 -1.76 3.20 -20.81
C TRP A 409 -1.35 3.22 -22.29
N ALA A 410 -2.17 3.83 -23.15
CA ALA A 410 -1.97 3.88 -24.59
C ALA A 410 -1.04 5.03 -25.01
N ASN A 411 -1.15 6.19 -24.36
CA ASN A 411 -0.55 7.45 -24.78
C ASN A 411 0.50 7.99 -23.79
N GLY A 412 0.81 7.26 -22.71
CA GLY A 412 1.80 7.68 -21.73
C GLY A 412 1.51 9.04 -21.13
N ALA A 413 2.53 9.89 -21.02
CA ALA A 413 2.42 11.22 -20.46
C ALA A 413 1.39 12.12 -21.19
N ASP A 414 1.25 12.00 -22.50
CA ASP A 414 0.28 12.79 -23.28
C ASP A 414 -1.16 12.47 -22.90
N GLY A 415 -1.45 11.19 -22.63
CA GLY A 415 -2.77 10.76 -22.19
C GLY A 415 -3.17 11.20 -20.77
N GLY A 416 -2.27 11.84 -20.03
CA GLY A 416 -2.50 12.30 -18.66
C GLY A 416 -2.48 13.83 -18.48
N ILE A 417 -2.32 14.63 -19.53
CA ILE A 417 -2.13 16.09 -19.41
C ILE A 417 -3.34 16.78 -18.79
N ASP A 418 -4.55 16.47 -19.22
CA ASP A 418 -5.78 17.07 -18.69
C ASP A 418 -5.95 16.73 -17.21
N LEU A 419 -5.71 15.47 -16.84
CA LEU A 419 -5.70 15.04 -15.45
C LEU A 419 -4.62 15.77 -14.64
N ALA A 420 -3.42 15.94 -15.18
CA ALA A 420 -2.35 16.69 -14.51
C ALA A 420 -2.75 18.15 -14.24
N ASN A 421 -3.38 18.82 -15.20
CA ASN A 421 -3.90 20.18 -15.01
C ASN A 421 -5.01 20.24 -13.97
N ALA A 422 -5.94 19.28 -13.96
CA ALA A 422 -6.99 19.20 -12.96
C ALA A 422 -6.41 18.96 -11.55
N VAL A 423 -5.40 18.11 -11.42
CA VAL A 423 -4.68 17.87 -10.16
C VAL A 423 -3.95 19.13 -9.69
N VAL A 424 -3.23 19.83 -10.56
CA VAL A 424 -2.57 21.09 -10.21
C VAL A 424 -3.59 22.11 -9.71
N ASN A 425 -4.73 22.26 -10.40
CA ASN A 425 -5.79 23.15 -9.96
C ASN A 425 -6.35 22.75 -8.57
N ALA A 426 -6.58 21.46 -8.33
CA ALA A 426 -7.05 20.98 -7.03
C ALA A 426 -6.04 21.24 -5.91
N VAL A 427 -4.74 21.08 -6.18
CA VAL A 427 -3.65 21.33 -5.23
C VAL A 427 -3.49 22.82 -4.93
N GLU A 428 -3.55 23.70 -5.96
CA GLU A 428 -3.29 25.12 -5.82
C GLU A 428 -4.51 25.91 -5.30
N ASN A 429 -5.73 25.46 -5.62
CA ASN A 429 -6.98 26.19 -5.33
C ASN A 429 -7.97 25.40 -4.43
N GLY A 430 -7.70 24.13 -4.14
CA GLY A 430 -8.66 23.23 -3.47
C GLY A 430 -8.75 23.37 -1.94
N ASN A 431 -7.89 24.18 -1.31
CA ASN A 431 -7.90 24.46 0.14
C ASN A 431 -7.96 23.20 1.02
N ALA A 432 -7.02 22.28 0.87
CA ALA A 432 -6.94 21.08 1.69
C ALA A 432 -6.82 21.44 3.19
N ASP A 433 -7.72 20.90 4.02
CA ASP A 433 -7.75 21.04 5.48
C ASP A 433 -7.84 19.63 6.09
N TYR A 434 -6.77 18.87 5.93
CA TYR A 434 -6.72 17.47 6.35
C TYR A 434 -7.02 17.26 7.84
N LYS A 435 -7.88 16.28 8.11
CA LYS A 435 -8.22 15.82 9.46
C LYS A 435 -8.29 14.30 9.50
N ARG A 436 -7.68 13.71 10.54
CA ARG A 436 -7.84 12.27 10.80
C ARG A 436 -9.29 11.97 11.20
N LEU A 437 -9.72 10.76 10.89
CA LEU A 437 -11.05 10.29 11.23
C LEU A 437 -11.24 10.12 12.74
N TYR A 438 -10.19 9.73 13.43
CA TYR A 438 -10.18 9.50 14.88
C TYR A 438 -8.92 10.05 15.54
N SER A 439 -9.00 10.31 16.83
CA SER A 439 -7.88 10.71 17.68
C SER A 439 -7.17 9.47 18.26
N ASP A 440 -5.89 9.62 18.63
CA ASP A 440 -5.19 8.58 19.37
C ASP A 440 -5.80 8.38 20.76
N GLU A 441 -6.47 9.40 21.32
CA GLU A 441 -7.15 9.34 22.60
C GLU A 441 -8.50 8.60 22.57
N ASP A 442 -9.09 8.41 21.39
CA ASP A 442 -10.30 7.59 21.25
C ASP A 442 -10.00 6.14 21.67
N SER A 443 -10.98 5.48 22.28
CA SER A 443 -10.87 4.04 22.56
C SER A 443 -10.83 3.23 21.26
N LEU A 444 -10.30 1.99 21.31
CA LEU A 444 -10.31 1.09 20.14
C LEU A 444 -11.73 0.86 19.60
N GLU A 445 -12.73 0.77 20.48
CA GLU A 445 -14.14 0.61 20.09
C GLU A 445 -14.66 1.84 19.34
N GLU A 446 -14.31 3.05 19.79
CA GLU A 446 -14.68 4.30 19.11
C GLU A 446 -13.98 4.44 17.75
N LYS A 447 -12.67 4.13 17.67
CA LYS A 447 -11.91 4.13 16.39
C LYS A 447 -12.56 3.20 15.37
N VAL A 448 -12.85 1.95 15.75
CA VAL A 448 -13.55 0.98 14.88
C VAL A 448 -14.92 1.49 14.49
N THR A 449 -15.68 2.05 15.42
CA THR A 449 -17.03 2.57 15.14
C THR A 449 -16.98 3.70 14.12
N LYS A 450 -16.08 4.68 14.28
CA LYS A 450 -15.88 5.76 13.31
C LYS A 450 -15.53 5.24 11.90
N ILE A 451 -14.61 4.28 11.78
CA ILE A 451 -14.27 3.68 10.48
C ILE A 451 -15.51 3.05 9.84
N VAL A 452 -16.27 2.26 10.59
CA VAL A 452 -17.44 1.56 10.06
C VAL A 452 -18.56 2.52 9.66
N THR A 453 -18.90 3.49 10.52
CA THR A 453 -20.02 4.42 10.26
C THR A 453 -19.66 5.46 9.21
N GLU A 454 -18.45 6.04 9.29
CA GLU A 454 -18.06 7.14 8.42
C GLU A 454 -17.56 6.67 7.05
N ILE A 455 -16.77 5.59 7.01
CA ILE A 455 -16.13 5.14 5.76
C ILE A 455 -16.94 4.03 5.10
N TYR A 456 -17.33 2.98 5.85
CA TYR A 456 -18.04 1.84 5.27
C TYR A 456 -19.56 2.06 5.13
N GLY A 457 -20.12 3.09 5.78
CA GLY A 457 -21.55 3.39 5.73
C GLY A 457 -22.43 2.46 6.56
N GLY A 458 -21.86 1.81 7.56
CA GLY A 458 -22.62 0.98 8.50
C GLY A 458 -23.37 1.83 9.52
N ASP A 459 -24.57 1.39 9.93
CA ASP A 459 -25.36 2.08 10.94
C ASP A 459 -24.78 1.92 12.36
N LYS A 460 -24.15 0.78 12.63
CA LYS A 460 -23.60 0.45 13.95
C LYS A 460 -22.59 -0.69 13.87
N VAL A 461 -21.78 -0.82 14.92
CA VAL A 461 -20.86 -1.96 15.11
C VAL A 461 -21.41 -2.89 16.18
N ILE A 462 -21.42 -4.19 15.90
CA ILE A 462 -21.75 -5.22 16.88
C ILE A 462 -20.47 -5.98 17.22
N PHE A 463 -19.90 -5.69 18.39
CA PHE A 463 -18.73 -6.41 18.88
C PHE A 463 -19.12 -7.75 19.47
N GLY A 464 -18.66 -8.83 18.89
CA GLY A 464 -18.82 -10.17 19.42
C GLY A 464 -18.12 -10.36 20.78
N LYS A 465 -18.50 -11.38 21.55
CA LYS A 465 -17.94 -11.63 22.89
C LYS A 465 -16.41 -11.75 22.89
N LYS A 466 -15.85 -12.47 21.92
CA LYS A 466 -14.38 -12.64 21.75
C LYS A 466 -13.70 -11.28 21.51
N ALA A 467 -14.22 -10.48 20.58
CA ALA A 467 -13.70 -9.15 20.27
C ALA A 467 -13.70 -8.25 21.50
N LYS A 468 -14.82 -8.16 22.25
CA LYS A 468 -14.89 -7.37 23.50
C LYS A 468 -13.84 -7.80 24.52
N THR A 469 -13.60 -9.10 24.65
CA THR A 469 -12.58 -9.62 25.57
C THR A 469 -11.17 -9.21 25.11
N GLN A 470 -10.88 -9.30 23.81
CA GLN A 470 -9.58 -8.89 23.25
C GLN A 470 -9.34 -7.38 23.37
N LEU A 471 -10.34 -6.55 23.05
CA LEU A 471 -10.23 -5.09 23.19
C LEU A 471 -9.92 -4.66 24.63
N LYS A 472 -10.57 -5.28 25.63
CA LYS A 472 -10.25 -5.04 27.05
C LYS A 472 -8.82 -5.46 27.38
N GLN A 473 -8.36 -6.59 26.86
CA GLN A 473 -7.00 -7.08 27.08
C GLN A 473 -5.97 -6.14 26.44
N PHE A 474 -6.23 -5.63 25.23
CA PHE A 474 -5.36 -4.68 24.55
C PHE A 474 -5.24 -3.36 25.33
N ALA A 475 -6.35 -2.86 25.88
CA ALA A 475 -6.31 -1.70 26.77
C ALA A 475 -5.50 -1.94 28.05
N GLN A 476 -5.58 -3.14 28.64
CA GLN A 476 -4.76 -3.52 29.80
C GLN A 476 -3.25 -3.56 29.47
N PHE A 477 -2.87 -3.84 28.23
CA PHE A 477 -1.49 -3.83 27.76
C PHE A 477 -1.01 -2.44 27.31
N GLY A 478 -1.89 -1.42 27.35
CA GLY A 478 -1.57 -0.07 26.92
C GLY A 478 -1.55 0.11 25.40
N TRP A 479 -2.28 -0.74 24.66
CA TRP A 479 -2.37 -0.68 23.20
C TRP A 479 -3.60 0.08 22.69
N ASP A 480 -4.40 0.64 23.59
CA ASP A 480 -5.62 1.39 23.27
C ASP A 480 -5.37 2.70 22.51
N LYS A 481 -4.15 3.25 22.61
CA LYS A 481 -3.74 4.46 21.88
C LYS A 481 -3.23 4.19 20.45
N LEU A 482 -3.03 2.93 20.08
CA LEU A 482 -2.56 2.58 18.74
C LEU A 482 -3.64 2.85 17.67
N PRO A 483 -3.25 3.19 16.44
CA PRO A 483 -4.20 3.28 15.32
C PRO A 483 -4.80 1.90 15.01
N VAL A 484 -6.00 1.90 14.43
CA VAL A 484 -6.71 0.67 14.04
C VAL A 484 -6.46 0.39 12.56
N CYS A 485 -5.95 -0.80 12.26
CA CYS A 485 -5.81 -1.29 10.90
C CYS A 485 -6.88 -2.38 10.64
N MET A 486 -7.98 -2.01 9.97
CA MET A 486 -9.07 -2.93 9.69
C MET A 486 -8.68 -3.96 8.63
N ALA A 487 -8.70 -5.25 9.01
CA ALA A 487 -8.57 -6.33 8.04
C ALA A 487 -9.93 -6.57 7.36
N LYS A 488 -9.97 -6.46 6.04
CA LYS A 488 -11.17 -6.76 5.24
C LYS A 488 -10.80 -7.23 3.83
N THR A 489 -11.72 -7.92 3.18
CA THR A 489 -11.57 -8.28 1.77
C THR A 489 -11.71 -7.04 0.87
N GLN A 490 -10.92 -6.98 -0.17
CA GLN A 490 -10.98 -5.90 -1.16
C GLN A 490 -12.27 -5.88 -1.98
N TYR A 491 -13.01 -6.98 -2.01
CA TYR A 491 -14.26 -7.13 -2.75
C TYR A 491 -15.51 -6.82 -1.91
N SER A 492 -15.35 -6.70 -0.59
CA SER A 492 -16.43 -6.25 0.27
C SER A 492 -16.57 -4.74 0.10
N CYS A 493 -17.37 -4.36 -0.85
CA CYS A 493 -17.73 -2.98 -1.13
C CYS A 493 -18.26 -2.25 0.12
N LEU A 494 -18.84 -1.12 -0.07
CA LEU A 494 -19.58 -0.41 0.96
C LEU A 494 -20.73 -1.30 1.46
N LEU A 495 -21.03 -1.29 2.75
CA LEU A 495 -21.96 -2.23 3.40
C LEU A 495 -23.33 -2.33 2.73
N TYR A 496 -23.80 -1.28 2.07
CA TYR A 496 -25.09 -1.28 1.37
C TYR A 496 -25.03 -1.92 -0.03
N THR A 497 -23.82 -2.20 -0.56
CA THR A 497 -23.60 -2.83 -1.87
C THR A 497 -22.97 -4.21 -1.77
N SER A 498 -22.59 -4.65 -0.57
CA SER A 498 -21.94 -5.94 -0.33
C SER A 498 -22.94 -7.06 -0.08
N PRO A 499 -22.68 -8.27 -0.57
CA PRO A 499 -23.26 -9.46 0.03
C PRO A 499 -22.91 -9.49 1.53
N SER A 500 -23.84 -10.00 2.33
CA SER A 500 -23.68 -10.04 3.80
C SER A 500 -22.36 -10.69 4.21
N PRO A 501 -21.68 -10.22 5.27
CA PRO A 501 -20.51 -10.90 5.82
C PRO A 501 -20.73 -12.37 6.18
N ARG A 502 -21.98 -12.82 6.31
CA ARG A 502 -22.32 -14.23 6.49
C ARG A 502 -21.97 -15.10 5.29
N ASP A 503 -21.91 -14.50 4.08
CA ASP A 503 -21.56 -15.22 2.87
C ASP A 503 -20.05 -15.47 2.74
N VAL A 504 -19.23 -14.97 3.68
CA VAL A 504 -17.77 -15.10 3.73
C VAL A 504 -17.32 -16.10 4.81
N GLU A 505 -18.18 -16.49 5.74
CA GLU A 505 -17.84 -17.44 6.81
C GLU A 505 -17.83 -18.91 6.34
N GLU A 506 -18.34 -19.20 5.15
CA GLU A 506 -18.42 -20.56 4.59
C GLU A 506 -17.42 -20.84 3.46
N SER A 507 -16.40 -19.97 3.23
CA SER A 507 -15.38 -20.18 2.19
C SER A 507 -13.96 -20.25 2.73
#